data_74a1a64c3197c99cdff0fe0483af0b35
#
_entry.id   74a1a64c3197c99cdff0fe0483af0b35
#
_cell.length_a   1.000
_cell.length_b   1.000
_cell.length_c   1.000
_cell.angle_alpha   90.00
_cell.angle_beta   90.00
_cell.angle_gamma   90.00
#
_symmetry.space_group_name_H-M   'P 1'
#
loop_
_entity.id
_entity.type
_entity.pdbx_description
1 polymer ?
#
loop_
_entity_poly.entity_id
_entity_poly.type
_entity_poly.pdbx_seq_one_letter_code
_entity_poly.pdbx_strand_id
1 'polypeptide(L)'
;KENLFNVLTNYLDFEDGVSALDLFSGTGSISIELVSRGCDKVISVEKDPQHHAFICQVMKEVKTDKCIPIRGDVFRFIERCHEQFDFIFADPPYALPNLEEIPSLIFKHGLLKEDGIFVLEHGKDNHFEDDPHFMEHRHYGSVNFTLFRATATADEPPTL
;
A
#
# COMPACT_ATOMS: atom_id res chain seq x y z
N LYS A 1 -10.78 8.91 1.28
CA LYS A 1 -10.31 7.54 1.01
C LYS A 1 -11.38 6.45 1.13
N GLU A 2 -12.60 6.81 1.52
CA GLU A 2 -13.73 5.87 1.50
C GLU A 2 -13.93 5.26 0.13
N ASN A 3 -13.84 6.08 -0.93
CA ASN A 3 -14.02 5.60 -2.31
C ASN A 3 -12.98 4.55 -2.71
N LEU A 4 -11.76 4.66 -2.20
CA LEU A 4 -10.71 3.68 -2.43
C LEU A 4 -11.09 2.31 -1.85
N PHE A 5 -11.56 2.28 -0.59
CA PHE A 5 -11.95 1.02 0.04
C PHE A 5 -13.15 0.38 -0.64
N ASN A 6 -14.07 1.17 -1.19
CA ASN A 6 -15.18 0.65 -1.97
C ASN A 6 -14.70 -0.08 -3.23
N VAL A 7 -13.64 0.42 -3.87
CA VAL A 7 -13.01 -0.27 -5.01
C VAL A 7 -12.30 -1.55 -4.53
N LEU A 8 -11.56 -1.44 -3.43
CA LEU A 8 -10.75 -2.56 -2.92
C LEU A 8 -11.59 -3.76 -2.49
N THR A 9 -12.80 -3.54 -1.98
CA THR A 9 -13.68 -4.64 -1.58
C THR A 9 -14.13 -5.53 -2.74
N ASN A 10 -13.93 -5.08 -3.98
CA ASN A 10 -14.15 -5.92 -5.17
C ASN A 10 -13.03 -6.96 -5.35
N TYR A 11 -11.89 -6.76 -4.71
CA TYR A 11 -10.70 -7.60 -4.90
C TYR A 11 -10.23 -8.29 -3.62
N LEU A 12 -10.51 -7.71 -2.46
CA LEU A 12 -10.00 -8.17 -1.18
C LEU A 12 -11.11 -8.25 -0.13
N ASP A 13 -11.12 -9.36 0.61
CA ASP A 13 -11.91 -9.48 1.83
C ASP A 13 -10.96 -9.24 3.02
N PHE A 14 -11.01 -8.04 3.58
CA PHE A 14 -10.08 -7.62 4.64
C PHE A 14 -10.17 -8.45 5.91
N GLU A 15 -11.30 -9.12 6.16
CA GLU A 15 -11.49 -9.97 7.33
C GLU A 15 -10.95 -11.38 7.15
N ASP A 16 -10.52 -11.74 5.93
CA ASP A 16 -10.08 -13.10 5.61
C ASP A 16 -8.54 -13.20 5.61
N GLY A 17 -7.95 -12.98 6.77
CA GLY A 17 -6.51 -13.19 6.98
C GLY A 17 -5.60 -12.23 6.21
N VAL A 18 -6.08 -11.04 5.85
CA VAL A 18 -5.30 -10.10 5.06
C VAL A 18 -4.15 -9.52 5.88
N SER A 19 -2.94 -9.60 5.32
CA SER A 19 -1.79 -8.84 5.81
C SER A 19 -1.57 -7.64 4.90
N ALA A 20 -1.32 -6.48 5.51
CA ALA A 20 -1.23 -5.22 4.80
C ALA A 20 0.02 -4.43 5.17
N LEU A 21 0.50 -3.64 4.22
CA LEU A 21 1.64 -2.75 4.39
C LEU A 21 1.22 -1.33 4.00
N ASP A 22 1.39 -0.40 4.93
CA ASP A 22 1.07 1.03 4.74
C ASP A 22 2.38 1.81 4.68
N LEU A 23 2.79 2.19 3.49
CA LEU A 23 4.04 2.92 3.24
C LEU A 23 3.76 4.42 3.20
N PHE A 24 4.66 5.22 3.78
CA PHE A 24 4.47 6.66 3.97
C PHE A 24 3.20 6.92 4.79
N SER A 25 3.11 6.28 5.94
CA SER A 25 1.86 6.20 6.71
C SER A 25 1.33 7.52 7.25
N GLY A 26 2.19 8.55 7.39
CA GLY A 26 1.78 9.82 7.96
C GLY A 26 1.25 9.64 9.37
N THR A 27 0.03 10.08 9.62
CA THR A 27 -0.63 9.90 10.92
C THR A 27 -1.37 8.57 11.06
N GLY A 28 -1.25 7.69 10.05
CA GLY A 28 -1.75 6.32 10.14
C GLY A 28 -3.22 6.12 9.85
N SER A 29 -3.86 7.04 9.13
CA SER A 29 -5.30 6.93 8.84
C SER A 29 -5.64 5.67 8.06
N ILE A 30 -4.81 5.28 7.08
CA ILE A 30 -5.00 4.05 6.32
C ILE A 30 -4.77 2.82 7.22
N SER A 31 -3.72 2.84 8.03
CA SER A 31 -3.44 1.74 8.96
C SER A 31 -4.60 1.51 9.94
N ILE A 32 -5.15 2.59 10.49
CA ILE A 32 -6.31 2.52 11.39
C ILE A 32 -7.52 1.92 10.68
N GLU A 33 -7.80 2.37 9.46
CA GLU A 33 -8.89 1.84 8.64
C GLU A 33 -8.72 0.35 8.36
N LEU A 34 -7.51 -0.07 8.01
CA LEU A 34 -7.21 -1.48 7.74
C LEU A 34 -7.44 -2.35 8.97
N VAL A 35 -6.99 -1.90 10.14
CA VAL A 35 -7.23 -2.60 11.40
C VAL A 35 -8.74 -2.66 11.67
N SER A 36 -9.45 -1.56 11.48
CA SER A 36 -10.90 -1.46 11.68
C SER A 36 -11.67 -2.43 10.78
N ARG A 37 -11.18 -2.67 9.57
CA ARG A 37 -11.81 -3.58 8.60
C ARG A 37 -11.46 -5.05 8.85
N GLY A 38 -10.63 -5.34 9.84
CA GLY A 38 -10.36 -6.70 10.27
C GLY A 38 -9.08 -7.34 9.74
N CYS A 39 -8.17 -6.55 9.18
CA CYS A 39 -6.88 -7.07 8.74
C CYS A 39 -6.17 -7.81 9.88
N ASP A 40 -5.57 -8.93 9.54
CA ASP A 40 -4.88 -9.79 10.49
C ASP A 40 -3.58 -9.17 10.98
N LYS A 41 -2.91 -8.43 10.09
CA LYS A 41 -1.63 -7.77 10.38
C LYS A 41 -1.50 -6.54 9.48
N VAL A 42 -1.10 -5.42 10.08
CA VAL A 42 -0.79 -4.17 9.35
C VAL A 42 0.59 -3.71 9.78
N ILE A 43 1.51 -3.58 8.83
CA ILE A 43 2.80 -2.93 9.07
C ILE A 43 2.70 -1.51 8.54
N SER A 44 3.01 -0.53 9.40
CA SER A 44 2.93 0.89 9.10
C SER A 44 4.35 1.46 9.10
N VAL A 45 4.81 1.99 7.97
CA VAL A 45 6.17 2.53 7.84
C VAL A 45 6.11 4.04 7.71
N GLU A 46 6.73 4.73 8.65
CA GLU A 46 6.76 6.18 8.70
C GLU A 46 8.14 6.68 9.18
N LYS A 47 8.71 7.60 8.43
CA LYS A 47 10.04 8.15 8.71
C LYS A 47 10.02 9.23 9.78
N ASP A 48 8.97 10.06 9.82
CA ASP A 48 8.89 11.17 10.76
C ASP A 48 8.65 10.66 12.18
N PRO A 49 9.53 11.01 13.15
CA PRO A 49 9.41 10.50 14.51
C PRO A 49 8.12 10.92 15.21
N GLN A 50 7.60 12.11 14.92
CA GLN A 50 6.36 12.60 15.54
C GLN A 50 5.15 11.84 14.99
N HIS A 51 5.09 11.62 13.68
CA HIS A 51 4.03 10.84 13.06
C HIS A 51 4.06 9.40 13.53
N HIS A 52 5.25 8.80 13.60
CA HIS A 52 5.41 7.44 14.10
C HIS A 52 4.91 7.32 15.54
N ALA A 53 5.30 8.27 16.42
CA ALA A 53 4.85 8.29 17.81
C ALA A 53 3.31 8.42 17.90
N PHE A 54 2.72 9.23 17.05
CA PHE A 54 1.27 9.38 16.97
C PHE A 54 0.58 8.06 16.61
N ILE A 55 1.09 7.35 15.61
CA ILE A 55 0.55 6.05 15.23
C ILE A 55 0.61 5.06 16.40
N CYS A 56 1.75 4.99 17.07
CA CYS A 56 1.91 4.13 18.25
C CYS A 56 0.88 4.46 19.33
N GLN A 57 0.66 5.74 19.58
CA GLN A 57 -0.30 6.20 20.58
C GLN A 57 -1.73 5.80 20.21
N VAL A 58 -2.13 6.01 18.96
CA VAL A 58 -3.48 5.66 18.49
C VAL A 58 -3.72 4.15 18.61
N MET A 59 -2.75 3.33 18.20
CA MET A 59 -2.89 1.87 18.27
C MET A 59 -3.02 1.39 19.71
N LYS A 60 -2.33 2.04 20.63
CA LYS A 60 -2.44 1.77 22.06
C LYS A 60 -3.83 2.17 22.59
N GLU A 61 -4.34 3.32 22.17
CA GLU A 61 -5.67 3.81 22.60
C GLU A 61 -6.79 2.90 22.11
N VAL A 62 -6.71 2.40 20.87
CA VAL A 62 -7.71 1.47 20.34
C VAL A 62 -7.45 0.03 20.78
N LYS A 63 -6.41 -0.20 21.56
CA LYS A 63 -6.05 -1.49 22.16
C LYS A 63 -5.89 -2.61 21.13
N THR A 64 -5.17 -2.32 20.05
CA THR A 64 -4.90 -3.32 19.03
C THR A 64 -3.42 -3.70 19.02
N ASP A 65 -3.15 -4.99 18.78
CA ASP A 65 -1.82 -5.51 18.50
C ASP A 65 -1.65 -5.87 17.01
N LYS A 66 -2.66 -5.58 16.20
CA LYS A 66 -2.66 -5.92 14.78
C LYS A 66 -1.80 -4.99 13.92
N CYS A 67 -1.51 -3.78 14.40
CA CYS A 67 -0.65 -2.84 13.69
C CYS A 67 0.72 -2.78 14.34
N ILE A 68 1.75 -2.88 13.50
CA ILE A 68 3.16 -2.79 13.90
C ILE A 68 3.74 -1.53 13.26
N PRO A 69 3.81 -0.39 13.99
CA PRO A 69 4.44 0.82 13.47
C PRO A 69 5.95 0.68 13.43
N ILE A 70 6.53 0.96 12.27
CA ILE A 70 7.98 0.95 12.06
C ILE A 70 8.42 2.37 11.72
N ARG A 71 9.38 2.89 12.49
CA ARG A 71 10.01 4.17 12.18
C ARG A 71 11.17 3.92 11.23
N GLY A 72 11.09 4.47 10.02
CA GLY A 72 12.17 4.29 9.06
C GLY A 72 11.84 4.80 7.68
N ASP A 73 12.85 4.73 6.83
CA ASP A 73 12.75 5.10 5.43
C ASP A 73 12.09 3.97 4.63
N VAL A 74 11.10 4.33 3.80
CA VAL A 74 10.34 3.37 3.00
C VAL A 74 11.24 2.57 2.05
N PHE A 75 12.19 3.23 1.39
CA PHE A 75 13.05 2.55 0.41
C PHE A 75 13.95 1.52 1.08
N ARG A 76 14.47 1.83 2.27
CA ARG A 76 15.25 0.87 3.06
C ARG A 76 14.38 -0.29 3.54
N PHE A 77 13.16 0.00 3.95
CA PHE A 77 12.23 -1.04 4.36
C PHE A 77 11.97 -2.01 3.22
N ILE A 78 11.68 -1.51 2.02
CA ILE A 78 11.43 -2.34 0.83
C ILE A 78 12.61 -3.26 0.55
N GLU A 79 13.84 -2.73 0.61
CA GLU A 79 15.06 -3.50 0.34
C GLU A 79 15.30 -4.64 1.35
N ARG A 80 14.86 -4.46 2.59
CA ARG A 80 15.15 -5.38 3.70
C ARG A 80 14.00 -6.29 4.08
N CYS A 81 12.81 -6.04 3.54
CA CYS A 81 11.62 -6.80 3.89
C CYS A 81 11.62 -8.16 3.20
N HIS A 82 11.40 -9.22 3.97
CA HIS A 82 11.29 -10.58 3.47
C HIS A 82 9.87 -11.12 3.59
N GLU A 83 8.92 -10.29 4.02
CA GLU A 83 7.51 -10.66 4.10
C GLU A 83 6.79 -10.30 2.82
N GLN A 84 5.67 -11.00 2.56
CA GLN A 84 4.76 -10.67 1.48
C GLN A 84 3.41 -10.26 2.06
N PHE A 85 2.73 -9.37 1.33
CA PHE A 85 1.47 -8.78 1.78
C PHE A 85 0.37 -8.99 0.75
N ASP A 86 -0.86 -9.14 1.24
CA ASP A 86 -2.05 -9.19 0.40
C ASP A 86 -2.42 -7.81 -0.13
N PHE A 87 -2.13 -6.78 0.64
CA PHE A 87 -2.42 -5.40 0.29
C PHE A 87 -1.24 -4.50 0.66
N ILE A 88 -0.83 -3.66 -0.28
CA ILE A 88 0.19 -2.62 -0.06
C ILE A 88 -0.41 -1.29 -0.48
N PHE A 89 -0.28 -0.28 0.38
CA PHE A 89 -0.67 1.10 0.07
C PHE A 89 0.54 2.00 0.24
N ALA A 90 0.73 2.94 -0.69
CA ALA A 90 1.78 3.95 -0.60
C ALA A 90 1.22 5.32 -0.95
N ASP A 91 1.46 6.30 -0.05
CA ASP A 91 1.04 7.69 -0.24
C ASP A 91 2.26 8.61 -0.09
N PRO A 92 3.21 8.56 -1.05
CA PRO A 92 4.40 9.39 -0.97
C PRO A 92 4.09 10.87 -1.21
N PRO A 93 4.96 11.78 -0.75
CA PRO A 93 4.86 13.18 -1.17
C PRO A 93 4.90 13.26 -2.70
N TYR A 94 4.00 14.05 -3.29
CA TYR A 94 3.90 14.13 -4.77
C TYR A 94 5.18 14.66 -5.42
N ALA A 95 5.96 15.45 -4.69
CA ALA A 95 7.22 16.00 -5.18
C ALA A 95 8.41 15.04 -5.01
N LEU A 96 8.21 13.84 -4.48
CA LEU A 96 9.27 12.87 -4.29
C LEU A 96 9.91 12.52 -5.64
N PRO A 97 11.24 12.77 -5.85
CA PRO A 97 11.85 12.60 -7.17
C PRO A 97 11.79 11.19 -7.74
N ASN A 98 11.80 10.17 -6.87
CA ASN A 98 11.78 8.77 -7.26
C ASN A 98 10.43 8.08 -7.01
N LEU A 99 9.35 8.86 -6.99
CA LEU A 99 8.00 8.31 -6.79
C LEU A 99 7.67 7.24 -7.83
N GLU A 100 8.01 7.47 -9.10
CA GLU A 100 7.67 6.56 -10.19
C GLU A 100 8.45 5.24 -10.13
N GLU A 101 9.51 5.16 -9.33
CA GLU A 101 10.27 3.93 -9.12
C GLU A 101 9.63 2.98 -8.11
N ILE A 102 8.67 3.47 -7.30
CA ILE A 102 8.10 2.68 -6.22
C ILE A 102 7.49 1.36 -6.72
N PRO A 103 6.65 1.35 -7.78
CA PRO A 103 6.09 0.07 -8.24
C PRO A 103 7.14 -0.96 -8.61
N SER A 104 8.17 -0.55 -9.36
CA SER A 104 9.23 -1.48 -9.78
C SER A 104 10.00 -2.05 -8.58
N LEU A 105 10.20 -1.25 -7.54
CA LEU A 105 10.87 -1.72 -6.31
C LEU A 105 10.01 -2.73 -5.54
N ILE A 106 8.71 -2.49 -5.43
CA ILE A 106 7.78 -3.42 -4.80
C ILE A 106 7.84 -4.80 -5.50
N PHE A 107 7.80 -4.81 -6.82
CA PHE A 107 7.79 -6.06 -7.59
C PHE A 107 9.17 -6.72 -7.66
N LYS A 108 10.23 -5.92 -7.77
CA LYS A 108 11.61 -6.43 -7.74
C LYS A 108 11.91 -7.19 -6.45
N HIS A 109 11.45 -6.67 -5.32
CA HIS A 109 11.71 -7.27 -4.02
C HIS A 109 10.62 -8.26 -3.58
N GLY A 110 9.61 -8.48 -4.41
CA GLY A 110 8.61 -9.52 -4.19
C GLY A 110 7.73 -9.31 -2.96
N LEU A 111 7.35 -8.07 -2.66
CA LEU A 111 6.57 -7.77 -1.46
C LEU A 111 5.09 -8.11 -1.59
N LEU A 112 4.58 -8.31 -2.78
CA LEU A 112 3.16 -8.54 -3.01
C LEU A 112 2.89 -10.01 -3.24
N LYS A 113 1.91 -10.58 -2.51
CA LYS A 113 1.46 -11.95 -2.75
C LYS A 113 0.81 -12.08 -4.13
N GLU A 114 0.69 -13.31 -4.64
CA GLU A 114 0.21 -13.60 -5.99
C GLU A 114 -1.13 -12.94 -6.30
N ASP A 115 -2.09 -13.00 -5.39
CA ASP A 115 -3.42 -12.39 -5.56
C ASP A 115 -3.51 -11.01 -4.91
N GLY A 116 -2.38 -10.43 -4.55
CA GLY A 116 -2.33 -9.16 -3.84
C GLY A 116 -2.56 -7.95 -4.73
N ILE A 117 -2.90 -6.85 -4.09
CA ILE A 117 -3.14 -5.55 -4.72
C ILE A 117 -2.22 -4.51 -4.10
N PHE A 118 -1.56 -3.74 -4.95
CA PHE A 118 -0.78 -2.57 -4.53
C PHE A 118 -1.45 -1.31 -5.05
N VAL A 119 -1.66 -0.34 -4.17
CA VAL A 119 -2.25 0.96 -4.51
C VAL A 119 -1.23 2.05 -4.24
N LEU A 120 -0.98 2.87 -5.26
CA LEU A 120 -0.13 4.05 -5.16
C LEU A 120 -0.96 5.30 -5.37
N GLU A 121 -0.96 6.19 -4.38
CA GLU A 121 -1.52 7.53 -4.51
C GLU A 121 -0.45 8.45 -5.10
N HIS A 122 -0.80 9.28 -6.08
CA HIS A 122 0.16 10.12 -6.79
C HIS A 122 -0.49 11.36 -7.38
N GLY A 123 0.34 12.25 -7.93
CA GLY A 123 -0.13 13.46 -8.58
C GLY A 123 -0.63 13.20 -10.01
N LYS A 124 -1.23 14.23 -10.60
CA LYS A 124 -1.83 14.16 -11.93
C LYS A 124 -0.81 13.93 -13.05
N ASP A 125 0.45 14.26 -12.81
CA ASP A 125 1.52 14.17 -13.82
C ASP A 125 2.25 12.83 -13.79
N ASN A 126 1.90 11.94 -12.86
CA ASN A 126 2.47 10.59 -12.80
C ASN A 126 1.56 9.62 -13.57
N HIS A 127 2.17 8.80 -14.42
CA HIS A 127 1.45 7.84 -15.26
C HIS A 127 2.09 6.47 -15.19
N PHE A 128 1.28 5.42 -15.07
CA PHE A 128 1.77 4.05 -14.86
C PHE A 128 1.13 3.05 -15.83
N GLU A 129 0.39 3.50 -16.83
CA GLU A 129 -0.36 2.65 -17.76
C GLU A 129 0.55 1.68 -18.53
N ASP A 130 1.82 2.03 -18.71
CA ASP A 130 2.80 1.19 -19.41
C ASP A 130 3.49 0.16 -18.51
N ASP A 131 3.22 0.19 -17.20
CA ASP A 131 3.80 -0.77 -16.26
C ASP A 131 3.17 -2.15 -16.49
N PRO A 132 3.97 -3.24 -16.57
CA PRO A 132 3.41 -4.60 -16.79
C PRO A 132 2.44 -5.04 -15.69
N HIS A 133 2.53 -4.48 -14.50
CA HIS A 133 1.67 -4.80 -13.37
C HIS A 133 0.46 -3.89 -13.23
N PHE A 134 0.33 -2.91 -14.13
CA PHE A 134 -0.78 -1.95 -14.10
C PHE A 134 -2.12 -2.68 -14.19
N MET A 135 -3.06 -2.30 -13.32
CA MET A 135 -4.40 -2.86 -13.29
C MET A 135 -5.45 -1.82 -13.66
N GLU A 136 -5.52 -0.71 -12.90
CA GLU A 136 -6.43 0.38 -13.22
C GLU A 136 -5.99 1.68 -12.55
N HIS A 137 -6.47 2.80 -13.10
CA HIS A 137 -6.28 4.14 -12.55
C HIS A 137 -7.63 4.70 -12.12
N ARG A 138 -7.69 5.27 -10.93
CA ARG A 138 -8.87 5.94 -10.38
C ARG A 138 -8.54 7.37 -10.03
N HIS A 139 -9.52 8.22 -10.19
CA HIS A 139 -9.38 9.65 -9.97
C HIS A 139 -10.61 10.17 -9.23
N TYR A 140 -10.38 10.77 -8.07
CA TYR A 140 -11.43 11.36 -7.24
C TYR A 140 -11.02 12.78 -6.86
N GLY A 141 -11.62 13.80 -7.49
CA GLY A 141 -11.20 15.18 -7.30
C GLY A 141 -9.77 15.38 -7.79
N SER A 142 -8.88 15.85 -6.93
CA SER A 142 -7.45 16.02 -7.23
C SER A 142 -6.60 14.81 -6.87
N VAL A 143 -7.21 13.74 -6.31
CA VAL A 143 -6.50 12.58 -5.85
C VAL A 143 -6.49 11.50 -6.94
N ASN A 144 -5.30 10.98 -7.24
CA ASN A 144 -5.12 9.91 -8.20
C ASN A 144 -4.60 8.66 -7.51
N PHE A 145 -5.19 7.51 -7.86
CA PHE A 145 -4.74 6.19 -7.39
C PHE A 145 -4.47 5.31 -8.58
N THR A 146 -3.34 4.62 -8.59
CA THR A 146 -3.11 3.53 -9.53
C THR A 146 -3.07 2.22 -8.75
N LEU A 147 -3.80 1.23 -9.24
CA LEU A 147 -3.84 -0.12 -8.69
C LEU A 147 -2.96 -1.03 -9.55
N PHE A 148 -2.15 -1.84 -8.88
CA PHE A 148 -1.25 -2.81 -9.50
C PHE A 148 -1.56 -4.19 -8.95
N ARG A 149 -1.31 -5.22 -9.76
CA ARG A 149 -1.43 -6.62 -9.36
C ARG A 149 -0.09 -7.32 -9.51
N ALA A 150 0.09 -8.41 -8.77
CA ALA A 150 1.35 -9.14 -8.77
C ALA A 150 1.64 -9.78 -10.14
N THR A 151 0.62 -10.29 -10.82
CA THR A 151 0.78 -10.89 -12.13
C THR A 151 1.00 -9.81 -13.19
N ALA A 152 2.16 -9.86 -13.86
CA ALA A 152 2.43 -8.96 -14.97
C ALA A 152 1.61 -9.36 -16.19
N THR A 153 1.23 -8.37 -17.02
CA THR A 153 0.45 -8.63 -18.24
C THR A 153 1.15 -9.63 -19.16
N ALA A 154 2.49 -9.58 -19.23
CA ALA A 154 3.28 -10.50 -20.04
C ALA A 154 3.25 -11.95 -19.55
N ASP A 155 2.90 -12.17 -18.28
CA ASP A 155 2.85 -13.48 -17.64
C ASP A 155 1.47 -14.13 -17.73
N GLU A 156 0.48 -13.40 -18.25
CA GLU A 156 -0.85 -13.95 -18.43
C GLU A 156 -0.87 -14.97 -19.57
N PRO A 157 -1.49 -16.14 -19.35
CA PRO A 157 -1.60 -17.10 -20.44
C PRO A 157 -2.46 -16.54 -21.58
N PRO A 158 -2.14 -16.88 -22.84
CA PRO A 158 -2.94 -16.40 -23.95
C PRO A 158 -4.39 -16.89 -23.84
N THR A 159 -5.31 -15.98 -24.12
CA THR A 159 -6.74 -16.31 -24.16
C THR A 159 -7.03 -17.06 -25.46
N LEU A 160 -7.55 -18.24 -25.34
CA LEU A 160 -7.94 -19.04 -26.50
C LEU A 160 -9.34 -18.68 -26.98
#